data_15c5e132d8820e3fae2ad01650ab498f
#
_entry.id   15c5e132d8820e3fae2ad01650ab498f
#
_cell.length_a   1.000
_cell.length_b   1.000
_cell.length_c   1.000
_cell.angle_alpha   90.00
_cell.angle_beta   90.00
_cell.angle_gamma   90.00
#
_symmetry.space_group_name_H-M   'P 1'
#
loop_
_entity.id
_entity.type
_entity.pdbx_description
1 polymer ?
#
loop_
_entity_poly.entity_id
_entity_poly.type
_entity_poly.pdbx_seq_one_letter_code
_entity_poly.pdbx_strand_id
1 'polypeptide(L)'
;MNKSLILVVEDDTSVRNLITTTLKTHEYRYLTAPDGQSAILETSSHNPDIVLLDLGLPDMDGVEIIKKIRTWSNMPIIVISARSEDTDKIDALDAGADDYLTKPFSVEELLARLRVTQRRLSMMQKVSPAEAVVFVNGKLRVDYVAGCAYLNEEELHLTPIEYKLLCLLTRNIGKVLTHTFLTQSIWGSSWNNDIASLRVFMATLRKKIEKEPNSPQYIQTHISVGYRMLKVE
;
A
#
# COMPACT_ATOMS: atom_id res chain seq x y z
N MET A 1 -5.10 -2.25 24.03
CA MET A 1 -4.52 -1.84 22.73
C MET A 1 -5.58 -1.05 21.96
N ASN A 2 -5.26 0.16 21.52
CA ASN A 2 -6.23 0.96 20.76
C ASN A 2 -6.35 0.30 19.38
N LYS A 3 -7.55 -0.22 19.02
CA LYS A 3 -7.75 -0.84 17.71
C LYS A 3 -7.84 0.23 16.62
N SER A 4 -7.35 -0.10 15.43
CA SER A 4 -7.30 0.80 14.27
C SER A 4 -8.66 1.39 13.94
N LEU A 5 -8.65 2.65 13.54
CA LEU A 5 -9.81 3.36 12.99
C LEU A 5 -9.88 3.11 11.49
N ILE A 6 -10.98 2.55 11.00
CA ILE A 6 -11.19 2.20 9.60
C ILE A 6 -12.27 3.10 9.01
N LEU A 7 -11.97 3.76 7.90
CA LEU A 7 -12.99 4.47 7.12
C LEU A 7 -13.55 3.52 6.06
N VAL A 8 -14.87 3.36 6.03
CA VAL A 8 -15.61 2.56 5.04
C VAL A 8 -16.30 3.52 4.08
N VAL A 9 -15.84 3.53 2.83
CA VAL A 9 -16.39 4.35 1.74
C VAL A 9 -17.16 3.43 0.80
N GLU A 10 -18.50 3.48 0.87
CA GLU A 10 -19.39 2.55 0.17
C GLU A 10 -20.78 3.19 0.07
N ASP A 11 -21.35 3.29 -1.11
CA ASP A 11 -22.68 3.86 -1.33
C ASP A 11 -23.82 2.83 -1.10
N ASP A 12 -23.59 1.54 -1.44
CA ASP A 12 -24.57 0.50 -1.16
C ASP A 12 -24.71 0.24 0.35
N THR A 13 -25.92 0.50 0.84
CA THR A 13 -26.25 0.36 2.27
C THR A 13 -26.09 -1.07 2.77
N SER A 14 -26.37 -2.08 1.94
CA SER A 14 -26.28 -3.49 2.32
C SER A 14 -24.84 -3.93 2.48
N VAL A 15 -23.98 -3.56 1.54
CA VAL A 15 -22.55 -3.83 1.58
C VAL A 15 -21.89 -3.06 2.73
N ARG A 16 -22.24 -1.78 2.88
CA ARG A 16 -21.73 -0.95 4.00
C ARG A 16 -22.12 -1.53 5.35
N ASN A 17 -23.36 -2.00 5.52
CA ASN A 17 -23.82 -2.64 6.76
C ASN A 17 -23.11 -3.98 7.02
N LEU A 18 -22.86 -4.79 6.00
CA LEU A 18 -22.09 -6.02 6.13
C LEU A 18 -20.67 -5.71 6.65
N ILE A 19 -19.99 -4.76 6.02
CA ILE A 19 -18.63 -4.36 6.41
C ILE A 19 -18.62 -3.81 7.84
N THR A 20 -19.50 -2.85 8.16
CA THR A 20 -19.52 -2.21 9.49
C THR A 20 -19.91 -3.17 10.59
N THR A 21 -20.85 -4.09 10.35
CA THR A 21 -21.21 -5.14 11.31
C THR A 21 -20.02 -6.06 11.55
N THR A 22 -19.30 -6.45 10.50
CA THR A 22 -18.07 -7.25 10.61
C THR A 22 -17.02 -6.52 11.44
N LEU A 23 -16.76 -5.25 11.14
CA LEU A 23 -15.79 -4.44 11.89
C LEU A 23 -16.17 -4.33 13.37
N LYS A 24 -17.45 -4.06 13.66
CA LYS A 24 -17.97 -3.97 15.03
C LYS A 24 -17.82 -5.28 15.80
N THR A 25 -18.16 -6.42 15.19
CA THR A 25 -18.04 -7.76 15.80
C THR A 25 -16.58 -8.08 16.17
N HIS A 26 -15.63 -7.57 15.39
CA HIS A 26 -14.20 -7.74 15.64
C HIS A 26 -13.57 -6.56 16.40
N GLU A 27 -14.42 -5.71 17.01
CA GLU A 27 -14.06 -4.57 17.87
C GLU A 27 -13.20 -3.50 17.18
N TYR A 28 -13.25 -3.38 15.85
CA TYR A 28 -12.64 -2.26 15.15
C TYR A 28 -13.45 -0.98 15.36
N ARG A 29 -12.75 0.13 15.43
CA ARG A 29 -13.39 1.45 15.32
C ARG A 29 -13.60 1.76 13.85
N TYR A 30 -14.71 2.38 13.48
CA TYR A 30 -14.97 2.72 12.09
C TYR A 30 -15.71 4.05 11.95
N LEU A 31 -15.53 4.65 10.78
CA LEU A 31 -16.30 5.75 10.21
C LEU A 31 -16.90 5.28 8.90
N THR A 32 -17.92 5.96 8.41
CA THR A 32 -18.55 5.64 7.12
C THR A 32 -18.68 6.89 6.27
N ALA A 33 -18.51 6.75 4.96
CA ALA A 33 -18.77 7.77 3.96
C ALA A 33 -19.57 7.14 2.81
N PRO A 34 -20.73 7.71 2.42
CA PRO A 34 -21.55 7.17 1.34
C PRO A 34 -21.13 7.65 -0.05
N ASP A 35 -20.18 8.58 -0.14
CA ASP A 35 -19.73 9.22 -1.38
C ASP A 35 -18.29 9.71 -1.24
N GLY A 36 -17.70 10.12 -2.35
CA GLY A 36 -16.29 10.52 -2.41
C GLY A 36 -16.00 11.85 -1.73
N GLN A 37 -16.93 12.81 -1.73
CA GLN A 37 -16.74 14.09 -1.03
C GLN A 37 -16.66 13.86 0.47
N SER A 38 -17.58 13.06 1.02
CA SER A 38 -17.56 12.65 2.42
C SER A 38 -16.30 11.84 2.75
N ALA A 39 -15.86 10.97 1.86
CA ALA A 39 -14.62 10.19 2.05
C ALA A 39 -13.41 11.09 2.21
N ILE A 40 -13.25 12.10 1.35
CA ILE A 40 -12.15 13.06 1.42
C ILE A 40 -12.21 13.87 2.73
N LEU A 41 -13.40 14.33 3.11
CA LEU A 41 -13.61 15.08 4.35
C LEU A 41 -13.27 14.24 5.59
N GLU A 42 -13.82 13.01 5.68
CA GLU A 42 -13.56 12.10 6.80
C GLU A 42 -12.08 11.71 6.89
N THR A 43 -11.44 11.47 5.73
CA THR A 43 -10.01 11.15 5.66
C THR A 43 -9.16 12.28 6.21
N SER A 44 -9.44 13.53 5.79
CA SER A 44 -8.65 14.70 6.22
C SER A 44 -8.91 15.11 7.67
N SER A 45 -10.16 14.93 8.16
CA SER A 45 -10.57 15.38 9.49
C SER A 45 -10.25 14.39 10.61
N HIS A 46 -10.31 13.08 10.34
CA HIS A 46 -10.18 12.03 11.34
C HIS A 46 -8.92 11.19 11.20
N ASN A 47 -8.17 11.34 10.10
CA ASN A 47 -6.92 10.62 9.83
C ASN A 47 -7.04 9.11 10.16
N PRO A 48 -7.91 8.34 9.47
CA PRO A 48 -8.10 6.93 9.74
C PRO A 48 -6.82 6.12 9.49
N ASP A 49 -6.67 5.00 10.18
CA ASP A 49 -5.51 4.12 10.01
C ASP A 49 -5.57 3.32 8.71
N ILE A 50 -6.78 3.03 8.20
CA ILE A 50 -7.02 2.27 6.97
C ILE A 50 -8.29 2.81 6.31
N VAL A 51 -8.29 2.88 4.97
CA VAL A 51 -9.49 3.18 4.17
C VAL A 51 -9.91 1.92 3.40
N LEU A 52 -11.19 1.55 3.50
CA LEU A 52 -11.86 0.60 2.62
C LEU A 52 -12.66 1.42 1.61
N LEU A 53 -12.38 1.28 0.32
CA LEU A 53 -12.88 2.19 -0.72
C LEU A 53 -13.55 1.42 -1.86
N ASP A 54 -14.83 1.69 -2.10
CA ASP A 54 -15.44 1.33 -3.39
C ASP A 54 -15.02 2.32 -4.48
N LEU A 55 -14.83 1.79 -5.69
CA LEU A 55 -14.55 2.61 -6.87
C LEU A 55 -15.82 3.18 -7.52
N GLY A 56 -16.96 2.50 -7.35
CA GLY A 56 -18.22 2.83 -8.03
C GLY A 56 -19.09 3.81 -7.27
N LEU A 57 -18.55 4.92 -6.77
CA LEU A 57 -19.30 5.90 -6.01
C LEU A 57 -20.12 6.84 -6.91
N PRO A 58 -21.23 7.42 -6.39
CA PRO A 58 -22.18 8.17 -7.21
C PRO A 58 -21.66 9.56 -7.67
N ASP A 59 -20.70 10.14 -6.98
CA ASP A 59 -20.23 11.52 -7.19
C ASP A 59 -18.86 11.61 -7.88
N MET A 60 -17.98 10.63 -7.66
CA MET A 60 -16.66 10.57 -8.30
C MET A 60 -16.10 9.15 -8.34
N ASP A 61 -15.20 8.89 -9.29
CA ASP A 61 -14.49 7.61 -9.37
C ASP A 61 -13.54 7.43 -8.19
N GLY A 62 -13.54 6.23 -7.59
CA GLY A 62 -12.67 5.93 -6.45
C GLY A 62 -11.18 6.05 -6.78
N VAL A 63 -10.77 5.86 -8.03
CA VAL A 63 -9.37 6.08 -8.46
C VAL A 63 -8.96 7.54 -8.28
N GLU A 64 -9.86 8.49 -8.54
CA GLU A 64 -9.60 9.92 -8.30
C GLU A 64 -9.52 10.24 -6.80
N ILE A 65 -10.30 9.53 -5.97
CA ILE A 65 -10.20 9.66 -4.51
C ILE A 65 -8.83 9.18 -4.03
N ILE A 66 -8.35 8.02 -4.54
CA ILE A 66 -7.01 7.50 -4.23
C ILE A 66 -5.96 8.56 -4.55
N LYS A 67 -5.95 9.08 -5.79
CA LYS A 67 -5.00 10.12 -6.21
C LYS A 67 -5.05 11.36 -5.31
N LYS A 68 -6.24 11.83 -4.96
CA LYS A 68 -6.40 12.97 -4.05
C LYS A 68 -5.82 12.66 -2.67
N ILE A 69 -6.20 11.55 -2.02
CA ILE A 69 -5.67 11.18 -0.71
C ILE A 69 -4.14 11.08 -0.75
N ARG A 70 -3.56 10.55 -1.82
CA ARG A 70 -2.11 10.40 -1.99
C ARG A 70 -1.35 11.73 -2.10
N THR A 71 -2.02 12.85 -2.33
CA THR A 71 -1.36 14.17 -2.29
C THR A 71 -0.97 14.60 -0.87
N TRP A 72 -1.58 14.04 0.19
CA TRP A 72 -1.28 14.42 1.58
C TRP A 72 -1.12 13.25 2.56
N SER A 73 -1.43 12.01 2.15
CA SER A 73 -1.38 10.87 3.06
C SER A 73 -0.95 9.57 2.39
N ASN A 74 -0.14 8.80 3.14
CA ASN A 74 0.29 7.45 2.78
C ASN A 74 -0.49 6.37 3.55
N MET A 75 -1.65 6.69 4.13
CA MET A 75 -2.48 5.70 4.82
C MET A 75 -2.87 4.56 3.89
N PRO A 76 -2.92 3.31 4.36
CA PRO A 76 -3.34 2.17 3.56
C PRO A 76 -4.76 2.32 3.01
N ILE A 77 -4.90 2.05 1.70
CA ILE A 77 -6.19 2.02 1.01
C ILE A 77 -6.39 0.63 0.43
N ILE A 78 -7.44 -0.05 0.88
CA ILE A 78 -7.91 -1.33 0.34
C ILE A 78 -9.13 -1.04 -0.52
N VAL A 79 -9.03 -1.30 -1.81
CA VAL A 79 -10.17 -1.17 -2.72
C VAL A 79 -11.10 -2.37 -2.56
N ILE A 80 -12.42 -2.13 -2.54
CA ILE A 80 -13.47 -3.16 -2.51
C ILE A 80 -14.45 -2.84 -3.63
N SER A 81 -14.36 -3.50 -4.78
CA SER A 81 -15.14 -3.12 -5.96
C SER A 81 -15.71 -4.31 -6.73
N ALA A 82 -16.82 -4.07 -7.42
CA ALA A 82 -17.40 -5.03 -8.37
C ALA A 82 -16.65 -5.05 -9.72
N ARG A 83 -15.79 -4.05 -9.98
CA ARG A 83 -14.93 -4.04 -11.16
C ARG A 83 -13.91 -5.17 -11.01
N SER A 84 -13.91 -6.11 -11.95
CA SER A 84 -13.11 -7.34 -11.86
C SER A 84 -12.07 -7.47 -12.97
N GLU A 85 -12.05 -6.54 -13.93
CA GLU A 85 -11.08 -6.54 -15.01
C GLU A 85 -9.66 -6.23 -14.49
N ASP A 86 -8.66 -6.86 -15.08
CA ASP A 86 -7.28 -6.65 -14.70
C ASP A 86 -6.84 -5.19 -14.87
N THR A 87 -7.40 -4.49 -15.86
CA THR A 87 -7.17 -3.06 -16.11
C THR A 87 -7.62 -2.19 -14.94
N ASP A 88 -8.84 -2.40 -14.42
CA ASP A 88 -9.36 -1.64 -13.28
C ASP A 88 -8.50 -1.82 -12.03
N LYS A 89 -8.06 -3.05 -11.81
CA LYS A 89 -7.20 -3.41 -10.68
C LYS A 89 -5.81 -2.75 -10.79
N ILE A 90 -5.23 -2.78 -12.00
CA ILE A 90 -3.95 -2.14 -12.29
C ILE A 90 -4.06 -0.62 -12.08
N ASP A 91 -5.10 0.01 -12.62
CA ASP A 91 -5.31 1.45 -12.50
C ASP A 91 -5.46 1.90 -11.05
N ALA A 92 -6.18 1.15 -10.22
CA ALA A 92 -6.31 1.43 -8.80
C ALA A 92 -4.97 1.28 -8.04
N LEU A 93 -4.20 0.23 -8.33
CA LEU A 93 -2.89 0.00 -7.73
C LEU A 93 -1.86 1.05 -8.18
N ASP A 94 -1.84 1.41 -9.46
CA ASP A 94 -0.99 2.48 -10.01
C ASP A 94 -1.35 3.86 -9.43
N ALA A 95 -2.62 4.10 -9.15
CA ALA A 95 -3.07 5.30 -8.45
C ALA A 95 -2.63 5.35 -6.98
N GLY A 96 -2.21 4.22 -6.42
CA GLY A 96 -1.65 4.12 -5.07
C GLY A 96 -2.49 3.31 -4.08
N ALA A 97 -3.47 2.50 -4.52
CA ALA A 97 -4.09 1.52 -3.64
C ALA A 97 -3.08 0.49 -3.15
N ASP A 98 -3.25 0.00 -1.92
CA ASP A 98 -2.35 -0.98 -1.29
C ASP A 98 -2.83 -2.42 -1.49
N ASP A 99 -4.12 -2.60 -1.74
CA ASP A 99 -4.76 -3.89 -1.93
C ASP A 99 -6.08 -3.75 -2.69
N TYR A 100 -6.55 -4.85 -3.25
CA TYR A 100 -7.79 -4.91 -4.03
C TYR A 100 -8.60 -6.15 -3.67
N LEU A 101 -9.88 -5.97 -3.33
CA LEU A 101 -10.84 -7.02 -3.01
C LEU A 101 -12.03 -6.93 -3.98
N THR A 102 -12.26 -7.98 -4.75
CA THR A 102 -13.36 -8.02 -5.71
C THR A 102 -14.67 -8.43 -5.05
N LYS A 103 -15.77 -7.73 -5.33
CA LYS A 103 -17.12 -8.14 -4.92
C LYS A 103 -17.64 -9.25 -5.90
N PRO A 104 -18.32 -10.31 -5.39
CA PRO A 104 -18.62 -10.58 -4.00
C PRO A 104 -17.40 -11.15 -3.23
N PHE A 105 -17.22 -10.77 -1.98
CA PHE A 105 -16.13 -11.22 -1.11
C PHE A 105 -16.67 -11.93 0.15
N SER A 106 -15.84 -12.75 0.78
CA SER A 106 -16.16 -13.32 2.08
C SER A 106 -15.72 -12.41 3.23
N VAL A 107 -16.41 -12.52 4.38
CA VAL A 107 -16.03 -11.82 5.62
C VAL A 107 -14.61 -12.19 6.03
N GLU A 108 -14.26 -13.47 5.91
CA GLU A 108 -12.93 -14.00 6.24
C GLU A 108 -11.84 -13.38 5.37
N GLU A 109 -12.11 -13.16 4.08
CA GLU A 109 -11.18 -12.52 3.16
C GLU A 109 -10.93 -11.06 3.53
N LEU A 110 -12.00 -10.29 3.77
CA LEU A 110 -11.90 -8.90 4.23
C LEU A 110 -11.06 -8.80 5.52
N LEU A 111 -11.35 -9.64 6.50
CA LEU A 111 -10.61 -9.68 7.77
C LEU A 111 -9.15 -10.09 7.60
N ALA A 112 -8.87 -11.02 6.68
CA ALA A 112 -7.49 -11.42 6.39
C ALA A 112 -6.69 -10.24 5.83
N ARG A 113 -7.24 -9.46 4.90
CA ARG A 113 -6.61 -8.27 4.31
C ARG A 113 -6.39 -7.18 5.37
N LEU A 114 -7.37 -6.93 6.22
CA LEU A 114 -7.24 -6.00 7.34
C LEU A 114 -6.11 -6.41 8.31
N ARG A 115 -6.04 -7.70 8.69
CA ARG A 115 -4.96 -8.20 9.56
C ARG A 115 -3.58 -8.03 8.91
N VAL A 116 -3.46 -8.29 7.61
CA VAL A 116 -2.19 -8.11 6.88
C VAL A 116 -1.79 -6.64 6.90
N THR A 117 -2.72 -5.73 6.60
CA THR A 117 -2.48 -4.29 6.58
C THR A 117 -2.09 -3.76 7.97
N GLN A 118 -2.78 -4.16 9.02
CA GLN A 118 -2.43 -3.80 10.41
C GLN A 118 -1.05 -4.31 10.83
N ARG A 119 -0.71 -5.54 10.46
CA ARG A 119 0.62 -6.09 10.74
C ARG A 119 1.71 -5.25 10.07
N ARG A 120 1.48 -4.75 8.83
CA ARG A 120 2.40 -3.84 8.14
C ARG A 120 2.57 -2.54 8.90
N LEU A 121 1.47 -1.89 9.30
CA LEU A 121 1.50 -0.66 10.10
C LEU A 121 2.28 -0.87 11.41
N SER A 122 2.02 -1.99 12.11
CA SER A 122 2.72 -2.33 13.36
C SER A 122 4.22 -2.58 13.15
N MET A 123 4.62 -3.15 12.02
CA MET A 123 6.03 -3.38 11.71
C MET A 123 6.76 -2.09 11.36
N MET A 124 6.10 -1.14 10.70
CA MET A 124 6.65 0.20 10.46
C MET A 124 6.93 0.96 11.77
N GLN A 125 6.11 0.72 12.81
CA GLN A 125 6.28 1.32 14.15
C GLN A 125 7.33 0.59 15.03
N LYS A 126 7.72 -0.64 14.67
CA LYS A 126 8.65 -1.49 15.43
C LYS A 126 10.01 -1.63 14.76
N VAL A 127 10.63 -0.55 14.29
CA VAL A 127 12.03 -0.61 13.88
C VAL A 127 12.88 -0.64 15.14
N SER A 128 13.53 -1.80 15.38
CA SER A 128 14.41 -2.00 16.54
C SER A 128 15.63 -1.08 16.44
N PRO A 129 16.08 -0.46 17.54
CA PRO A 129 17.22 0.49 17.54
C PRO A 129 18.60 -0.10 17.18
N ALA A 130 18.68 -1.40 16.90
CA ALA A 130 19.95 -2.12 16.67
C ALA A 130 20.40 -2.18 15.19
N GLU A 131 19.58 -1.71 14.23
CA GLU A 131 19.94 -1.65 12.81
C GLU A 131 20.20 -0.19 12.40
N ALA A 132 21.06 0.02 11.41
CA ALA A 132 21.40 1.36 10.94
C ALA A 132 20.15 2.25 10.78
N VAL A 133 20.11 3.33 11.54
CA VAL A 133 18.97 4.27 11.60
C VAL A 133 18.70 4.88 10.24
N VAL A 134 19.74 5.05 9.43
CA VAL A 134 19.69 5.65 8.10
C VAL A 134 20.50 4.81 7.12
N PHE A 135 19.92 4.51 5.99
CA PHE A 135 20.60 3.90 4.86
C PHE A 135 20.87 4.95 3.79
N VAL A 136 22.08 4.94 3.23
CA VAL A 136 22.47 5.83 2.12
C VAL A 136 23.07 5.00 0.98
N ASN A 137 22.63 5.29 -0.24
CA ASN A 137 23.11 4.64 -1.45
C ASN A 137 23.09 5.67 -2.61
N GLY A 138 24.25 6.28 -2.89
CA GLY A 138 24.33 7.43 -3.76
C GLY A 138 23.47 8.58 -3.23
N LYS A 139 22.50 9.01 -4.01
CA LYS A 139 21.56 10.09 -3.67
C LYS A 139 20.28 9.62 -2.96
N LEU A 140 20.08 8.30 -2.85
CA LEU A 140 18.94 7.71 -2.16
C LEU A 140 19.27 7.56 -0.66
N ARG A 141 18.42 8.13 0.19
CA ARG A 141 18.50 8.03 1.65
C ARG A 141 17.19 7.48 2.21
N VAL A 142 17.26 6.49 3.07
CA VAL A 142 16.10 5.91 3.76
C VAL A 142 16.29 6.02 5.26
N ASP A 143 15.41 6.73 5.92
CA ASP A 143 15.35 6.82 7.38
C ASP A 143 14.33 5.81 7.90
N TYR A 144 14.82 4.73 8.48
CA TYR A 144 13.97 3.65 8.96
C TYR A 144 13.20 4.01 10.24
N VAL A 145 13.68 4.98 11.01
CA VAL A 145 13.03 5.44 12.24
C VAL A 145 11.92 6.43 11.93
N ALA A 146 12.22 7.41 11.07
CA ALA A 146 11.22 8.38 10.63
C ALA A 146 10.18 7.76 9.66
N GLY A 147 10.49 6.60 9.04
CA GLY A 147 9.62 5.99 8.06
C GLY A 147 9.59 6.74 6.72
N CYS A 148 10.63 7.51 6.41
CA CYS A 148 10.72 8.39 5.25
C CYS A 148 11.87 7.97 4.33
N ALA A 149 11.77 8.33 3.07
CA ALA A 149 12.84 8.17 2.09
C ALA A 149 13.04 9.47 1.31
N TYR A 150 14.26 9.71 0.86
CA TYR A 150 14.67 10.93 0.18
C TYR A 150 15.50 10.59 -1.05
N LEU A 151 15.33 11.37 -2.11
CA LEU A 151 16.18 11.33 -3.30
C LEU A 151 16.68 12.75 -3.59
N ASN A 152 18.01 12.95 -3.69
CA ASN A 152 18.63 14.30 -3.79
C ASN A 152 18.18 15.26 -2.66
N GLU A 153 18.03 14.77 -1.42
CA GLU A 153 17.54 15.50 -0.23
C GLU A 153 16.05 15.89 -0.29
N GLU A 154 15.31 15.58 -1.38
CA GLU A 154 13.87 15.76 -1.47
C GLU A 154 13.13 14.53 -0.96
N GLU A 155 12.11 14.73 -0.13
CA GLU A 155 11.32 13.63 0.44
C GLU A 155 10.47 12.96 -0.64
N LEU A 156 10.56 11.63 -0.69
CA LEU A 156 9.79 10.80 -1.61
C LEU A 156 8.41 10.48 -1.02
N HIS A 157 7.35 10.84 -1.71
CA HIS A 157 6.00 10.40 -1.35
C HIS A 157 5.78 8.95 -1.79
N LEU A 158 6.07 8.01 -0.87
CA LEU A 158 5.91 6.57 -1.09
C LEU A 158 4.64 6.06 -0.39
N THR A 159 3.88 5.21 -1.08
CA THR A 159 2.82 4.45 -0.41
C THR A 159 3.42 3.47 0.60
N PRO A 160 2.65 2.94 1.58
CA PRO A 160 3.15 1.97 2.54
C PRO A 160 3.79 0.73 1.90
N ILE A 161 3.28 0.26 0.75
CA ILE A 161 3.85 -0.88 0.03
C ILE A 161 5.15 -0.50 -0.67
N GLU A 162 5.21 0.64 -1.34
CA GLU A 162 6.43 1.12 -1.99
C GLU A 162 7.55 1.33 -0.96
N TYR A 163 7.24 1.95 0.18
CA TYR A 163 8.20 2.12 1.26
C TYR A 163 8.70 0.76 1.80
N LYS A 164 7.79 -0.20 1.99
CA LYS A 164 8.15 -1.54 2.44
C LYS A 164 9.01 -2.29 1.43
N LEU A 165 8.69 -2.18 0.12
CA LEU A 165 9.53 -2.71 -0.96
C LEU A 165 10.92 -2.10 -0.93
N LEU A 166 11.00 -0.77 -0.81
CA LEU A 166 12.26 -0.05 -0.71
C LEU A 166 13.08 -0.53 0.50
N CYS A 167 12.47 -0.67 1.67
CA CYS A 167 13.13 -1.18 2.88
C CYS A 167 13.65 -2.61 2.71
N LEU A 168 12.89 -3.50 2.05
CA LEU A 168 13.33 -4.86 1.77
C LEU A 168 14.56 -4.88 0.86
N LEU A 169 14.54 -4.04 -0.18
CA LEU A 169 15.64 -3.94 -1.14
C LEU A 169 16.90 -3.35 -0.50
N THR A 170 16.77 -2.26 0.25
CA THR A 170 17.90 -1.57 0.90
C THR A 170 18.56 -2.38 1.99
N ARG A 171 17.79 -3.12 2.79
CA ARG A 171 18.30 -4.06 3.80
C ARG A 171 19.01 -5.28 3.19
N ASN A 172 18.76 -5.56 1.93
CA ASN A 172 19.35 -6.68 1.19
C ASN A 172 20.15 -6.21 -0.03
N ILE A 173 20.81 -5.05 0.09
CA ILE A 173 21.59 -4.47 -1.01
C ILE A 173 22.56 -5.49 -1.61
N GLY A 174 22.62 -5.56 -2.94
CA GLY A 174 23.47 -6.49 -3.68
C GLY A 174 22.91 -7.91 -3.81
N LYS A 175 21.86 -8.30 -3.04
CA LYS A 175 21.23 -9.62 -3.11
C LYS A 175 20.04 -9.58 -4.05
N VAL A 176 19.82 -10.67 -4.80
CA VAL A 176 18.59 -10.85 -5.60
C VAL A 176 17.49 -11.35 -4.67
N LEU A 177 16.41 -10.57 -4.55
CA LEU A 177 15.21 -10.96 -3.83
C LEU A 177 14.22 -11.58 -4.83
N THR A 178 13.83 -12.82 -4.60
CA THR A 178 12.92 -13.53 -5.50
C THR A 178 11.50 -12.95 -5.45
N HIS A 179 10.72 -13.15 -6.52
CA HIS A 179 9.31 -12.75 -6.54
C HIS A 179 8.56 -13.35 -5.34
N THR A 180 8.74 -14.64 -5.06
CA THR A 180 8.13 -15.32 -3.93
C THR A 180 8.50 -14.70 -2.59
N PHE A 181 9.79 -14.39 -2.37
CA PHE A 181 10.24 -13.74 -1.14
C PHE A 181 9.60 -12.37 -0.97
N LEU A 182 9.57 -11.56 -2.02
CA LEU A 182 8.98 -10.21 -1.98
C LEU A 182 7.47 -10.27 -1.73
N THR A 183 6.73 -11.11 -2.48
CA THR A 183 5.29 -11.25 -2.30
C THR A 183 4.93 -11.75 -0.90
N GLN A 184 5.63 -12.76 -0.40
CA GLN A 184 5.41 -13.27 0.96
C GLN A 184 5.75 -12.24 2.04
N SER A 185 6.85 -11.47 1.86
CA SER A 185 7.25 -10.43 2.81
C SER A 185 6.26 -9.27 2.86
N ILE A 186 5.62 -8.93 1.74
CA ILE A 186 4.70 -7.81 1.63
C ILE A 186 3.29 -8.22 2.02
N TRP A 187 2.76 -9.28 1.44
CA TRP A 187 1.35 -9.67 1.60
C TRP A 187 1.15 -10.88 2.51
N GLY A 188 2.20 -11.64 2.84
CA GLY A 188 2.12 -12.86 3.65
C GLY A 188 1.76 -14.09 2.82
N SER A 189 1.64 -15.26 3.51
CA SER A 189 1.44 -16.57 2.87
C SER A 189 0.06 -16.77 2.23
N SER A 190 -0.92 -15.90 2.51
CA SER A 190 -2.29 -16.00 1.98
C SER A 190 -2.43 -15.56 0.52
N TRP A 191 -1.39 -14.95 -0.04
CA TRP A 191 -1.35 -14.50 -1.43
C TRP A 191 -0.48 -15.46 -2.24
N ASN A 192 -1.12 -16.41 -2.90
CA ASN A 192 -0.44 -17.22 -3.90
C ASN A 192 0.03 -16.32 -5.06
N ASN A 193 1.33 -15.97 -5.03
CA ASN A 193 2.11 -15.42 -6.15
C ASN A 193 1.43 -14.33 -7.02
N ASP A 194 0.91 -13.26 -6.42
CA ASP A 194 0.49 -12.10 -7.21
C ASP A 194 1.71 -11.30 -7.71
N ILE A 195 2.43 -11.92 -8.66
CA ILE A 195 3.58 -11.32 -9.33
C ILE A 195 3.14 -10.11 -10.16
N ALA A 196 1.88 -10.08 -10.62
CA ALA A 196 1.34 -8.97 -11.38
C ALA A 196 1.31 -7.68 -10.53
N SER A 197 0.70 -7.75 -9.35
CA SER A 197 0.69 -6.63 -8.40
C SER A 197 2.10 -6.21 -7.97
N LEU A 198 3.01 -7.16 -7.71
CA LEU A 198 4.40 -6.84 -7.40
C LEU A 198 5.08 -6.05 -8.53
N ARG A 199 4.82 -6.40 -9.79
CA ARG A 199 5.38 -5.68 -10.96
C ARG A 199 4.86 -4.24 -11.02
N VAL A 200 3.58 -4.02 -10.74
CA VAL A 200 3.00 -2.67 -10.70
C VAL A 200 3.69 -1.83 -9.62
N PHE A 201 3.74 -2.30 -8.38
CA PHE A 201 4.40 -1.55 -7.29
C PHE A 201 5.90 -1.33 -7.55
N MET A 202 6.57 -2.27 -8.19
CA MET A 202 7.97 -2.11 -8.55
C MET A 202 8.16 -1.07 -9.65
N ALA A 203 7.23 -0.99 -10.61
CA ALA A 203 7.25 0.01 -11.66
C ALA A 203 6.98 1.42 -11.09
N THR A 204 5.99 1.57 -10.19
CA THR A 204 5.69 2.85 -9.54
C THR A 204 6.82 3.32 -8.64
N LEU A 205 7.42 2.42 -7.86
CA LEU A 205 8.61 2.73 -7.06
C LEU A 205 9.78 3.23 -7.93
N ARG A 206 10.04 2.56 -9.06
CA ARG A 206 11.07 3.00 -10.01
C ARG A 206 10.82 4.40 -10.55
N LYS A 207 9.59 4.72 -10.94
CA LYS A 207 9.24 6.07 -11.42
C LYS A 207 9.62 7.16 -10.41
N LYS A 208 9.68 6.82 -9.12
CA LYS A 208 9.99 7.76 -8.03
C LYS A 208 11.48 7.86 -7.70
N ILE A 209 12.23 6.76 -7.86
CA ILE A 209 13.65 6.72 -7.43
C ILE A 209 14.66 6.67 -8.58
N GLU A 210 14.23 6.30 -9.79
CA GLU A 210 15.10 6.22 -10.97
C GLU A 210 14.96 7.47 -11.83
N LYS A 211 16.08 7.99 -12.30
CA LYS A 211 16.08 9.10 -13.29
C LYS A 211 15.48 8.61 -14.61
N GLU A 212 15.84 7.38 -15.02
CA GLU A 212 15.35 6.72 -16.21
C GLU A 212 14.89 5.30 -15.86
N PRO A 213 13.59 5.05 -15.70
CA PRO A 213 13.07 3.75 -15.28
C PRO A 213 13.46 2.57 -16.19
N ASN A 214 13.71 2.85 -17.48
CA ASN A 214 14.15 1.84 -18.46
C ASN A 214 15.65 1.53 -18.40
N SER A 215 16.45 2.41 -17.74
CA SER A 215 17.88 2.21 -17.48
C SER A 215 18.16 2.41 -15.99
N PRO A 216 17.70 1.49 -15.15
CA PRO A 216 17.64 1.68 -13.70
C PRO A 216 19.05 1.72 -13.09
N GLN A 217 19.26 2.68 -12.20
CA GLN A 217 20.48 2.88 -11.43
C GLN A 217 20.45 2.13 -10.10
N TYR A 218 19.28 2.05 -9.46
CA TYR A 218 19.10 1.48 -8.15
C TYR A 218 18.52 0.07 -8.19
N ILE A 219 17.46 -0.20 -8.98
CA ILE A 219 16.75 -1.47 -8.95
C ILE A 219 16.91 -2.24 -10.27
N GLN A 220 17.72 -3.28 -10.26
CA GLN A 220 17.89 -4.18 -11.40
C GLN A 220 16.85 -5.29 -11.37
N THR A 221 16.26 -5.61 -12.56
CA THR A 221 15.39 -6.78 -12.73
C THR A 221 16.24 -7.99 -13.11
N HIS A 222 16.01 -9.10 -12.41
CA HIS A 222 16.44 -10.43 -12.82
C HIS A 222 15.22 -11.16 -13.39
N ILE A 223 15.15 -11.26 -14.72
CA ILE A 223 14.01 -11.82 -15.46
C ILE A 223 13.66 -13.21 -14.87
N SER A 224 12.36 -13.43 -14.63
CA SER A 224 11.79 -14.65 -14.04
C SER A 224 12.25 -14.99 -12.61
N VAL A 225 13.16 -14.22 -12.00
CA VAL A 225 13.69 -14.46 -10.65
C VAL A 225 13.19 -13.44 -9.65
N GLY A 226 13.44 -12.15 -9.89
CA GLY A 226 13.12 -11.10 -8.94
C GLY A 226 13.85 -9.79 -9.18
N TYR A 227 14.18 -9.08 -8.09
CA TYR A 227 14.77 -7.75 -8.13
C TYR A 227 15.97 -7.64 -7.20
N ARG A 228 16.91 -6.78 -7.53
CA ARG A 228 18.12 -6.50 -6.76
C ARG A 228 18.36 -5.01 -6.64
N MET A 229 18.64 -4.52 -5.41
CA MET A 229 19.18 -3.18 -5.21
C MET A 229 20.67 -3.17 -5.56
N LEU A 230 21.06 -2.30 -6.49
CA LEU A 230 22.45 -2.06 -6.84
C LEU A 230 23.09 -1.09 -5.83
N LYS A 231 24.38 -1.27 -5.55
CA LYS A 231 25.17 -0.27 -4.83
C LYS A 231 25.59 0.83 -5.81
N VAL A 232 25.24 2.06 -5.47
CA VAL A 232 25.60 3.28 -6.22
C VAL A 232 26.62 4.06 -5.39
N GLU A 233 27.69 4.48 -5.99
CA GLU A 233 28.74 5.29 -5.35
C GLU A 233 28.37 6.77 -5.31
#